data_1f5e07577fffddd873350f182fcc9060
#
_entry.id   1f5e07577fffddd873350f182fcc9060
#
_cell.length_a   1.000
_cell.length_b   1.000
_cell.length_c   1.000
_cell.angle_alpha   90.00
_cell.angle_beta   90.00
_cell.angle_gamma   90.00
#
_symmetry.space_group_name_H-M   'P 1'
#
loop_
_entity.id
_entity.type
_entity.pdbx_description
1 polymer ?
#
loop_
_entity_poly.entity_id
_entity_poly.type
_entity_poly.pdbx_seq_one_letter_code
_entity_poly.pdbx_strand_id
1 'polypeptide(L)'
;MDKRRKRERRHYRIRNKVIGTPERPRVNVYRSLKNIYVQIIDDLAGHTLVSASSLEPAIRDSVEFGGNKDAAKMVGELVAERALEKGIKDVVFDRGGYKYHGRVKEVAEALREKGLNF
;
A
#
# COMPACT_ATOMS: atom_id res chain seq x y z
N MET A 1 13.27 -10.38 -21.27
CA MET A 1 12.27 -10.53 -20.21
C MET A 1 11.37 -9.32 -20.20
N ASP A 2 10.05 -9.51 -20.15
CA ASP A 2 9.12 -8.39 -20.15
C ASP A 2 9.03 -7.68 -18.78
N LYS A 3 8.35 -6.54 -18.75
CA LYS A 3 8.23 -5.71 -17.54
C LYS A 3 7.51 -6.44 -16.39
N ARG A 4 6.50 -7.26 -16.72
CA ARG A 4 5.72 -8.01 -15.74
C ARG A 4 6.59 -9.02 -15.00
N ARG A 5 7.38 -9.83 -15.74
CA ARG A 5 8.27 -10.83 -15.15
C ARG A 5 9.37 -10.19 -14.30
N LYS A 6 9.91 -9.05 -14.75
CA LYS A 6 10.90 -8.30 -13.97
C LYS A 6 10.33 -7.82 -12.66
N ARG A 7 9.10 -7.32 -12.66
CA ARG A 7 8.41 -6.89 -11.45
C ARG A 7 8.16 -8.06 -10.49
N GLU A 8 7.68 -9.19 -11.01
CA GLU A 8 7.42 -10.39 -10.21
C GLU A 8 8.68 -10.88 -9.51
N ARG A 9 9.82 -10.88 -10.20
CA ARG A 9 11.10 -11.26 -9.60
C ARG A 9 11.52 -10.30 -8.49
N ARG A 10 11.34 -8.99 -8.70
CA ARG A 10 11.65 -8.00 -7.66
C ARG A 10 10.76 -8.19 -6.45
N HIS A 11 9.46 -8.43 -6.66
CA HIS A 11 8.52 -8.66 -5.58
C HIS A 11 8.87 -9.92 -4.79
N TYR A 12 9.22 -11.02 -5.48
CA TYR A 12 9.66 -12.25 -4.83
C TYR A 12 10.86 -12.00 -3.92
N ARG A 13 11.86 -11.26 -4.39
CA ARG A 13 13.03 -10.94 -3.57
C ARG A 13 12.70 -10.09 -2.36
N ILE A 14 11.80 -9.13 -2.53
CA ILE A 14 11.32 -8.27 -1.42
C ILE A 14 10.56 -9.13 -0.41
N ARG A 15 9.67 -10.01 -0.84
CA ARG A 15 8.86 -10.87 0.02
C ARG A 15 9.69 -11.81 0.89
N ASN A 16 10.86 -12.23 0.40
CA ASN A 16 11.77 -13.04 1.21
C ASN A 16 12.32 -12.27 2.43
N LYS A 17 12.27 -10.94 2.41
CA LYS A 17 12.80 -10.08 3.46
C LYS A 17 11.72 -9.34 4.24
N VAL A 18 10.50 -9.24 3.67
CA VAL A 18 9.41 -8.45 4.24
C VAL A 18 8.26 -9.39 4.59
N ILE A 19 8.11 -9.64 5.88
CA ILE A 19 7.04 -10.48 6.41
C ILE A 19 6.26 -9.66 7.42
N GLY A 20 4.93 -9.59 7.25
CA GLY A 20 4.05 -8.91 8.19
C GLY A 20 3.75 -9.79 9.39
N THR A 21 3.90 -9.24 10.59
CA THR A 21 3.57 -9.90 11.85
C THR A 21 2.44 -9.12 12.55
N PRO A 22 1.81 -9.66 13.58
CA PRO A 22 0.78 -8.90 14.32
C PRO A 22 1.30 -7.57 14.87
N GLU A 23 2.58 -7.52 15.28
CA GLU A 23 3.20 -6.30 15.83
C GLU A 23 3.63 -5.31 14.74
N ARG A 24 4.00 -5.81 13.56
CA ARG A 24 4.40 -5.01 12.41
C ARG A 24 3.82 -5.60 11.13
N PRO A 25 2.52 -5.37 10.88
CA PRO A 25 1.88 -5.88 9.67
C PRO A 25 2.52 -5.33 8.39
N ARG A 26 2.37 -6.06 7.31
CA ARG A 26 2.94 -5.69 6.01
C ARG A 26 1.95 -4.82 5.23
N VAL A 27 2.41 -3.64 4.82
CA VAL A 27 1.67 -2.78 3.88
C VAL A 27 2.01 -3.23 2.47
N ASN A 28 1.02 -3.70 1.73
CA ASN A 28 1.18 -4.12 0.35
C ASN A 28 0.48 -3.14 -0.58
N VAL A 29 1.21 -2.65 -1.59
CA VAL A 29 0.67 -1.74 -2.60
C VAL A 29 0.57 -2.49 -3.93
N TYR A 30 -0.61 -2.46 -4.52
CA TYR A 30 -0.87 -2.97 -5.86
C TYR A 30 -1.46 -1.86 -6.72
N ARG A 31 -0.95 -1.70 -7.93
CA ARG A 31 -1.47 -0.69 -8.85
C ARG A 31 -1.83 -1.30 -10.20
N SER A 32 -2.92 -0.83 -10.78
CA SER A 32 -3.26 -1.06 -12.17
C SER A 32 -3.14 0.25 -12.94
N LEU A 33 -3.45 0.24 -14.23
CA LEU A 33 -3.40 1.45 -15.06
C LEU A 33 -4.32 2.56 -14.51
N LYS A 34 -5.50 2.18 -14.02
CA LYS A 34 -6.55 3.14 -13.62
C LYS A 34 -6.74 3.28 -12.12
N ASN A 35 -6.20 2.38 -11.31
CA ASN A 35 -6.49 2.35 -9.89
C ASN A 35 -5.28 1.93 -9.06
N ILE A 36 -5.37 2.24 -7.76
CA ILE A 36 -4.36 1.81 -6.79
C ILE A 36 -5.07 1.19 -5.58
N TYR A 37 -4.45 0.14 -5.02
CA TYR A 37 -4.97 -0.64 -3.91
C TYR A 37 -3.90 -0.78 -2.84
N VAL A 38 -4.28 -0.60 -1.59
CA VAL A 38 -3.36 -0.77 -0.46
C VAL A 38 -4.00 -1.67 0.57
N GLN A 39 -3.23 -2.64 1.07
CA GLN A 39 -3.66 -3.58 2.10
C GLN A 39 -2.63 -3.63 3.21
N ILE A 40 -3.08 -3.79 4.45
CA ILE A 40 -2.21 -4.06 5.59
C ILE A 40 -2.52 -5.49 6.05
N ILE A 41 -1.51 -6.35 6.01
CA ILE A 41 -1.65 -7.81 6.12
C ILE A 41 -0.81 -8.36 7.28
N ASP A 42 -1.44 -9.22 8.09
CA ASP A 42 -0.73 -10.08 9.03
C ASP A 42 -0.45 -11.40 8.32
N ASP A 43 0.80 -11.63 7.90
CA ASP A 43 1.19 -12.82 7.15
C ASP A 43 1.16 -14.09 8.00
N LEU A 44 1.36 -13.97 9.32
CA LEU A 44 1.31 -15.14 10.20
C LEU A 44 -0.10 -15.69 10.34
N ALA A 45 -1.09 -14.81 10.39
CA ALA A 45 -2.51 -15.21 10.43
C ALA A 45 -3.11 -15.40 9.03
N GLY A 46 -2.43 -14.96 7.98
CA GLY A 46 -2.95 -14.98 6.62
C GLY A 46 -4.17 -14.09 6.45
N HIS A 47 -4.18 -12.93 7.09
CA HIS A 47 -5.37 -12.10 7.23
C HIS A 47 -5.08 -10.64 6.87
N THR A 48 -5.98 -10.03 6.07
CA THR A 48 -5.93 -8.60 5.76
C THR A 48 -6.63 -7.83 6.88
N LEU A 49 -5.88 -6.94 7.54
CA LEU A 49 -6.39 -6.17 8.67
C LEU A 49 -7.10 -4.90 8.23
N VAL A 50 -6.56 -4.22 7.24
CA VAL A 50 -7.06 -2.94 6.73
C VAL A 50 -6.84 -2.89 5.22
N SER A 51 -7.75 -2.28 4.49
CA SER A 51 -7.57 -2.04 3.05
C SER A 51 -8.21 -0.73 2.63
N ALA A 52 -7.76 -0.20 1.50
CA ALA A 52 -8.40 0.91 0.81
C ALA A 52 -8.00 0.90 -0.66
N SER A 53 -8.82 1.53 -1.49
CA SER A 53 -8.54 1.65 -2.92
C SER A 53 -9.11 2.95 -3.49
N SER A 54 -8.61 3.32 -4.67
CA SER A 54 -9.13 4.48 -5.40
C SER A 54 -10.54 4.25 -5.97
N LEU A 55 -11.04 3.01 -5.92
CA LEU A 55 -12.42 2.69 -6.32
C LEU A 55 -13.45 3.13 -5.28
N GLU A 56 -13.04 3.38 -4.05
CA GLU A 56 -13.97 3.79 -2.98
C GLU A 56 -14.56 5.17 -3.26
N PRO A 57 -15.86 5.38 -3.00
CA PRO A 57 -16.52 6.66 -3.31
C PRO A 57 -15.83 7.87 -2.71
N ALA A 58 -15.28 7.76 -1.50
CA ALA A 58 -14.57 8.87 -0.84
C ALA A 58 -13.39 9.39 -1.65
N ILE A 59 -12.77 8.53 -2.46
CA ILE A 59 -11.63 8.90 -3.29
C ILE A 59 -12.06 9.11 -4.74
N ARG A 60 -12.84 8.19 -5.30
CA ARG A 60 -13.30 8.25 -6.67
C ARG A 60 -14.01 9.57 -6.99
N ASP A 61 -14.83 10.05 -6.06
CA ASP A 61 -15.59 11.29 -6.24
C ASP A 61 -14.75 12.56 -6.03
N SER A 62 -13.54 12.43 -5.49
CA SER A 62 -12.65 13.55 -5.19
C SER A 62 -11.53 13.74 -6.20
N VAL A 63 -11.31 12.76 -7.10
CA VAL A 63 -10.23 12.81 -8.11
C VAL A 63 -10.80 12.48 -9.48
N GLU A 64 -10.20 13.08 -10.52
CA GLU A 64 -10.63 12.83 -11.91
C GLU A 64 -10.19 11.45 -12.41
N PHE A 65 -9.04 10.97 -11.91
CA PHE A 65 -8.45 9.72 -12.39
C PHE A 65 -7.79 8.95 -11.24
N GLY A 66 -8.31 7.73 -10.97
CA GLY A 66 -7.86 6.91 -9.85
C GLY A 66 -6.44 6.35 -9.97
N GLY A 67 -5.81 6.46 -11.12
CA GLY A 67 -4.45 5.97 -11.34
C GLY A 67 -3.35 7.01 -11.17
N ASN A 68 -3.65 8.24 -10.73
CA ASN A 68 -2.66 9.31 -10.58
C ASN A 68 -2.09 9.40 -9.15
N LYS A 69 -1.12 10.32 -8.98
CA LYS A 69 -0.47 10.53 -7.69
C LYS A 69 -1.41 11.09 -6.62
N ASP A 70 -2.38 11.92 -7.01
CA ASP A 70 -3.34 12.47 -6.06
C ASP A 70 -4.22 11.38 -5.47
N ALA A 71 -4.70 10.46 -6.31
CA ALA A 71 -5.45 9.30 -5.85
C ALA A 71 -4.60 8.42 -4.93
N ALA A 72 -3.33 8.18 -5.27
CA ALA A 72 -2.41 7.40 -4.46
C ALA A 72 -2.23 8.01 -3.06
N LYS A 73 -2.07 9.31 -2.99
CA LYS A 73 -1.96 10.03 -1.72
C LYS A 73 -3.22 9.85 -0.88
N MET A 74 -4.39 10.01 -1.47
CA MET A 74 -5.66 9.85 -0.77
C MET A 74 -5.88 8.43 -0.27
N VAL A 75 -5.53 7.42 -1.06
CA VAL A 75 -5.60 6.02 -0.64
C VAL A 75 -4.68 5.76 0.55
N GLY A 76 -3.44 6.28 0.51
CA GLY A 76 -2.50 6.17 1.62
C GLY A 76 -3.03 6.81 2.89
N GLU A 77 -3.58 8.01 2.80
CA GLU A 77 -4.17 8.69 3.95
C GLU A 77 -5.33 7.90 4.54
N LEU A 78 -6.21 7.36 3.71
CA LEU A 78 -7.36 6.58 4.15
C LEU A 78 -6.95 5.28 4.85
N VAL A 79 -5.97 4.55 4.29
CA VAL A 79 -5.44 3.33 4.90
C VAL A 79 -4.81 3.65 6.25
N ALA A 80 -4.03 4.74 6.33
CA ALA A 80 -3.39 5.13 7.58
C ALA A 80 -4.42 5.46 8.66
N GLU A 81 -5.47 6.20 8.32
CA GLU A 81 -6.55 6.50 9.26
C GLU A 81 -7.22 5.23 9.78
N ARG A 82 -7.54 4.30 8.88
CA ARG A 82 -8.14 3.01 9.25
C ARG A 82 -7.22 2.16 10.11
N ALA A 83 -5.92 2.18 9.82
CA ALA A 83 -4.93 1.46 10.61
C ALA A 83 -4.82 2.03 12.03
N LEU A 84 -4.73 3.33 12.16
CA LEU A 84 -4.65 3.99 13.46
C LEU A 84 -5.90 3.75 14.32
N GLU A 85 -7.08 3.72 13.70
CA GLU A 85 -8.33 3.37 14.39
C GLU A 85 -8.29 1.97 15.00
N LYS A 86 -7.55 1.04 14.36
CA LYS A 86 -7.37 -0.33 14.86
C LYS A 86 -6.16 -0.48 15.78
N GLY A 87 -5.47 0.61 16.09
CA GLY A 87 -4.29 0.58 16.94
C GLY A 87 -3.02 0.10 16.23
N ILE A 88 -3.02 0.05 14.89
CA ILE A 88 -1.84 -0.33 14.10
C ILE A 88 -1.02 0.93 13.88
N LYS A 89 0.24 0.92 14.34
CA LYS A 89 1.14 2.05 14.20
C LYS A 89 2.44 1.69 13.51
N ASP A 90 3.01 0.54 13.85
CA ASP A 90 4.27 0.05 13.28
C ASP A 90 3.96 -0.92 12.15
N VAL A 91 4.55 -0.69 10.98
CA VAL A 91 4.35 -1.53 9.79
C VAL A 91 5.66 -1.74 9.06
N VAL A 92 5.69 -2.74 8.18
CA VAL A 92 6.76 -2.90 7.19
C VAL A 92 6.17 -2.62 5.81
N PHE A 93 6.93 -1.97 4.95
CA PHE A 93 6.44 -1.53 3.64
C PHE A 93 6.89 -2.47 2.53
N ASP A 94 5.92 -3.11 1.85
CA ASP A 94 6.15 -3.94 0.67
C ASP A 94 5.60 -3.21 -0.56
N ARG A 95 6.51 -2.74 -1.41
CA ARG A 95 6.13 -2.01 -2.63
C ARG A 95 5.63 -2.91 -3.77
N GLY A 96 5.47 -4.23 -3.54
CA GLY A 96 4.91 -5.16 -4.52
C GLY A 96 5.78 -5.39 -5.76
N GLY A 97 7.10 -5.19 -5.65
CA GLY A 97 8.02 -5.28 -6.79
C GLY A 97 8.04 -4.05 -7.67
N TYR A 98 7.23 -3.04 -7.38
CA TYR A 98 7.27 -1.75 -8.07
C TYR A 98 8.48 -0.94 -7.58
N LYS A 99 8.99 -0.04 -8.42
CA LYS A 99 10.02 0.90 -8.00
C LYS A 99 9.44 1.89 -6.99
N TYR A 100 10.25 2.34 -6.03
CA TYR A 100 9.86 3.38 -5.07
C TYR A 100 9.84 4.72 -5.80
N HIS A 101 8.76 4.97 -6.54
CA HIS A 101 8.62 6.10 -7.43
C HIS A 101 7.14 6.38 -7.70
N GLY A 102 6.82 7.63 -8.03
CA GLY A 102 5.47 8.02 -8.44
C GLY A 102 4.41 7.66 -7.43
N ARG A 103 3.40 6.90 -7.85
CA ARG A 103 2.25 6.53 -7.02
C ARG A 103 2.63 5.76 -5.75
N VAL A 104 3.61 4.85 -5.85
CA VAL A 104 4.06 4.05 -4.70
C VAL A 104 4.70 4.96 -3.65
N LYS A 105 5.51 5.91 -4.08
CA LYS A 105 6.13 6.90 -3.20
C LYS A 105 5.08 7.76 -2.50
N GLU A 106 4.06 8.21 -3.23
CA GLU A 106 2.98 9.02 -2.67
C GLU A 106 2.22 8.27 -1.56
N VAL A 107 1.96 6.98 -1.76
CA VAL A 107 1.33 6.15 -0.72
C VAL A 107 2.22 6.10 0.52
N ALA A 108 3.50 5.79 0.35
CA ALA A 108 4.44 5.68 1.48
C ALA A 108 4.55 6.99 2.26
N GLU A 109 4.67 8.11 1.57
CA GLU A 109 4.74 9.41 2.21
C GLU A 109 3.47 9.76 2.96
N ALA A 110 2.30 9.46 2.39
CA ALA A 110 1.01 9.69 3.04
C ALA A 110 0.87 8.85 4.33
N LEU A 111 1.30 7.60 4.30
CA LEU A 111 1.31 6.73 5.48
C LEU A 111 2.17 7.33 6.61
N ARG A 112 3.37 7.79 6.27
CA ARG A 112 4.28 8.40 7.24
C ARG A 112 3.75 9.71 7.80
N GLU A 113 3.18 10.56 6.96
CA GLU A 113 2.58 11.83 7.38
C GLU A 113 1.45 11.64 8.38
N LYS A 114 0.67 10.57 8.24
CA LYS A 114 -0.43 10.25 9.14
C LYS A 114 0.02 9.57 10.43
N GLY A 115 1.27 9.18 10.55
CA GLY A 115 1.85 8.67 11.78
C GLY A 115 2.22 7.20 11.82
N LEU A 116 2.17 6.49 10.70
CA LEU A 116 2.67 5.11 10.66
C LEU A 116 4.19 5.11 10.63
N ASN A 117 4.79 4.17 11.35
CA ASN A 117 6.24 4.03 11.48
C ASN A 117 6.76 2.91 10.59
N PHE A 118 7.67 3.25 9.72
CA PHE A 118 8.42 2.27 8.93
C PHE A 118 9.62 2.92 8.25
#